data_5b5a62c05b61bcd26a7e59450eb3a031
#
_entry.id   5b5a62c05b61bcd26a7e59450eb3a031
#
_cell.length_a   1.000
_cell.length_b   1.000
_cell.length_c   1.000
_cell.angle_alpha   90.00
_cell.angle_beta   90.00
_cell.angle_gamma   90.00
#
_symmetry.space_group_name_H-M   'P 1'
#
loop_
_entity.id
_entity.type
_entity.pdbx_description
1 polymer ?
#
loop_
_entity_poly.entity_id
_entity_poly.type
_entity_poly.pdbx_seq_one_letter_code
_entity_poly.pdbx_strand_id
1 'polypeptide(L)'
;SSPSASLLGLVISNFAKDTRCQTWDLGRELSAQLHQHLTEFLNSQSWENLEFIAVAIGPGSFTSTRIGIVTARTLAQQLDIPLFGISTLAAIAWLGEEGKEGEEGAMYQDNSGSAISNQQSAISTQNLSLSTQIAIQMPAQRGQLYTAIYQPSIAGLGLRKILPDAVMTSDQWKQVLDTLETPLRLLEAPANLGSYARGVLELAYLDWQQGKRPNWSEVLPFYGQHPV
;
A
#
# COMPACT_ATOMS: atom_id res chain seq x y z
N SER A 1 -12.08 -4.12 -22.10
CA SER A 1 -11.26 -4.43 -20.92
C SER A 1 -10.04 -3.52 -20.96
N SER A 2 -10.05 -2.47 -20.16
CA SER A 2 -8.87 -1.63 -19.99
C SER A 2 -7.74 -2.50 -19.41
N PRO A 3 -6.52 -2.45 -19.97
CA PRO A 3 -5.40 -3.11 -19.34
C PRO A 3 -5.22 -2.49 -17.94
N SER A 4 -5.20 -3.32 -16.91
CA SER A 4 -4.89 -2.86 -15.56
C SER A 4 -3.51 -2.21 -15.61
N ALA A 5 -3.46 -0.89 -15.46
CA ALA A 5 -2.21 -0.15 -15.40
C ALA A 5 -1.37 -0.73 -14.26
N SER A 6 -0.16 -1.18 -14.57
CA SER A 6 0.79 -1.62 -13.55
C SER A 6 1.52 -0.40 -13.04
N LEU A 7 0.94 0.21 -12.01
CA LEU A 7 1.50 1.41 -11.37
C LEU A 7 2.54 0.99 -10.33
N LEU A 8 3.73 1.54 -10.45
CA LEU A 8 4.79 1.47 -9.45
C LEU A 8 4.70 2.69 -8.56
N GLY A 9 4.47 2.50 -7.27
CA GLY A 9 4.61 3.55 -6.26
C GLY A 9 5.81 3.27 -5.38
N LEU A 10 6.70 4.24 -5.27
CA LEU A 10 7.84 4.19 -4.34
C LEU A 10 7.75 5.35 -3.36
N VAL A 11 8.08 5.05 -2.12
CA VAL A 11 8.16 6.05 -1.05
C VAL A 11 9.36 5.76 -0.17
N ILE A 12 10.07 6.82 0.22
CA ILE A 12 11.12 6.80 1.23
C ILE A 12 10.90 7.94 2.21
N SER A 13 11.11 7.68 3.48
CA SER A 13 10.95 8.69 4.53
C SER A 13 11.93 8.43 5.67
N ASN A 14 12.40 9.50 6.30
CA ASN A 14 13.05 9.46 7.61
C ASN A 14 12.06 9.73 8.77
N PHE A 15 10.77 9.83 8.46
CA PHE A 15 9.67 10.12 9.38
C PHE A 15 9.83 11.38 10.23
N ALA A 16 10.81 12.23 9.90
CA ALA A 16 11.07 13.50 10.58
C ALA A 16 10.73 14.70 9.68
N LYS A 17 11.46 14.87 8.57
CA LYS A 17 11.33 16.04 7.69
C LYS A 17 11.29 15.69 6.21
N ASP A 18 11.88 14.56 5.84
CA ASP A 18 12.08 14.21 4.44
C ASP A 18 11.25 12.98 4.08
N THR A 19 10.28 13.19 3.20
CA THR A 19 9.52 12.11 2.56
C THR A 19 9.48 12.37 1.08
N ARG A 20 9.90 11.39 0.30
CA ARG A 20 9.76 11.38 -1.16
C ARG A 20 8.77 10.30 -1.55
N CYS A 21 7.85 10.63 -2.42
CA CYS A 21 6.92 9.69 -3.01
C CYS A 21 6.87 9.93 -4.51
N GLN A 22 6.91 8.87 -5.28
CA GLN A 22 6.81 8.96 -6.72
C GLN A 22 6.07 7.76 -7.29
N THR A 23 5.31 7.98 -8.36
CA THR A 23 4.51 6.96 -9.01
C THR A 23 4.79 6.96 -10.51
N TRP A 24 4.86 5.77 -11.11
CA TRP A 24 5.06 5.59 -12.55
C TRP A 24 4.02 4.61 -13.10
N ASP A 25 3.49 4.91 -14.26
CA ASP A 25 2.70 3.94 -15.04
C ASP A 25 3.64 3.18 -15.96
N LEU A 26 4.04 2.00 -15.55
CA LEU A 26 5.00 1.17 -16.28
C LEU A 26 4.30 0.06 -17.08
N GLY A 27 3.03 -0.18 -16.86
CA GLY A 27 2.30 -1.21 -17.57
C GLY A 27 3.06 -2.54 -17.61
N ARG A 28 3.40 -3.01 -18.81
CA ARG A 28 4.14 -4.26 -19.01
C ARG A 28 5.65 -4.13 -18.79
N GLU A 29 6.16 -2.92 -18.74
CA GLU A 29 7.60 -2.64 -18.58
C GLU A 29 8.05 -2.70 -17.11
N LEU A 30 7.12 -2.90 -16.16
CA LEU A 30 7.45 -2.93 -14.73
C LEU A 30 8.63 -3.86 -14.41
N SER A 31 8.65 -5.07 -14.96
CA SER A 31 9.72 -6.04 -14.67
C SER A 31 11.09 -5.61 -15.21
N ALA A 32 11.10 -4.91 -16.32
CA ALA A 32 12.34 -4.44 -16.96
C ALA A 32 12.87 -3.15 -16.32
N GLN A 33 11.99 -2.26 -15.89
CA GLN A 33 12.35 -0.91 -15.46
C GLN A 33 12.39 -0.73 -13.93
N LEU A 34 11.80 -1.66 -13.14
CA LEU A 34 11.72 -1.54 -11.68
C LEU A 34 13.08 -1.25 -11.03
N HIS A 35 14.13 -1.97 -11.41
CA HIS A 35 15.47 -1.80 -10.80
C HIS A 35 16.09 -0.44 -11.14
N GLN A 36 15.85 0.05 -12.35
CA GLN A 36 16.31 1.39 -12.73
C GLN A 36 15.62 2.45 -11.88
N HIS A 37 14.27 2.41 -11.78
CA HIS A 37 13.52 3.35 -10.96
C HIS A 37 13.89 3.29 -9.47
N LEU A 38 14.14 2.09 -8.92
CA LEU A 38 14.63 1.94 -7.56
C LEU A 38 15.98 2.62 -7.37
N THR A 39 16.93 2.41 -8.29
CA THR A 39 18.27 3.01 -8.22
C THR A 39 18.20 4.53 -8.34
N GLU A 40 17.43 5.05 -9.29
CA GLU A 40 17.25 6.48 -9.50
C GLU A 40 16.51 7.13 -8.31
N PHE A 41 15.50 6.47 -7.77
CA PHE A 41 14.73 6.96 -6.63
C PHE A 41 15.58 7.06 -5.36
N LEU A 42 16.52 6.14 -5.16
CA LEU A 42 17.44 6.13 -4.03
C LEU A 42 18.71 6.95 -4.24
N ASN A 43 18.92 7.52 -5.42
CA ASN A 43 20.18 8.13 -5.89
C ASN A 43 20.94 9.03 -4.89
N SER A 44 20.25 9.65 -3.92
CA SER A 44 20.84 10.49 -2.88
C SER A 44 21.02 9.79 -1.53
N GLN A 45 20.63 8.53 -1.42
CA GLN A 45 20.61 7.75 -0.18
C GLN A 45 21.41 6.46 -0.36
N SER A 46 22.16 6.06 0.66
CA SER A 46 22.79 4.74 0.69
C SER A 46 21.73 3.68 1.04
N TRP A 47 21.76 2.55 0.37
CA TRP A 47 20.96 1.38 0.71
C TRP A 47 21.20 0.91 2.15
N GLU A 48 22.41 1.08 2.65
CA GLU A 48 22.84 0.71 4.00
C GLU A 48 22.18 1.56 5.10
N ASN A 49 21.60 2.71 4.74
CA ASN A 49 20.88 3.57 5.69
C ASN A 49 19.41 3.19 5.86
N LEU A 50 18.93 2.17 5.14
CA LEU A 50 17.56 1.69 5.29
C LEU A 50 17.46 0.84 6.55
N GLU A 51 16.50 1.16 7.42
CA GLU A 51 16.23 0.41 8.66
C GLU A 51 15.21 -0.71 8.48
N PHE A 52 14.34 -0.59 7.48
CA PHE A 52 13.39 -1.63 7.07
C PHE A 52 12.90 -1.37 5.64
N ILE A 53 12.27 -2.36 5.06
CA ILE A 53 11.52 -2.26 3.79
C ILE A 53 10.06 -2.61 4.05
N ALA A 54 9.15 -1.94 3.35
CA ALA A 54 7.74 -2.26 3.31
C ALA A 54 7.29 -2.54 1.88
N VAL A 55 6.41 -3.50 1.70
CA VAL A 55 5.86 -3.87 0.39
C VAL A 55 4.39 -4.19 0.48
N ALA A 56 3.62 -3.73 -0.51
CA ALA A 56 2.23 -4.13 -0.66
C ALA A 56 2.16 -5.62 -1.05
N ILE A 57 1.45 -6.44 -0.25
CA ILE A 57 1.29 -7.86 -0.52
C ILE A 57 0.06 -8.19 -1.36
N GLY A 58 -0.69 -7.17 -1.80
CA GLY A 58 -1.97 -7.32 -2.48
C GLY A 58 -3.16 -7.09 -1.54
N PRO A 59 -4.38 -7.23 -2.06
CA PRO A 59 -4.71 -7.58 -3.44
C PRO A 59 -4.34 -6.51 -4.46
N GLY A 60 -4.15 -6.94 -5.71
CA GLY A 60 -3.76 -6.08 -6.83
C GLY A 60 -3.42 -6.90 -8.08
N SER A 61 -2.68 -6.32 -9.01
CA SER A 61 -2.19 -7.05 -10.18
C SER A 61 -1.29 -8.22 -9.73
N PHE A 62 -1.67 -9.43 -10.13
CA PHE A 62 -0.97 -10.66 -9.75
C PHE A 62 0.53 -10.62 -10.08
N THR A 63 0.88 -10.20 -11.29
CA THR A 63 2.27 -10.14 -11.73
C THR A 63 3.03 -9.02 -11.01
N SER A 64 2.45 -7.83 -10.91
CA SER A 64 3.11 -6.67 -10.30
C SER A 64 3.37 -6.89 -8.82
N THR A 65 2.39 -7.43 -8.08
CA THR A 65 2.54 -7.76 -6.65
C THR A 65 3.68 -8.75 -6.43
N ARG A 66 3.77 -9.81 -7.26
CA ARG A 66 4.86 -10.79 -7.16
C ARG A 66 6.23 -10.19 -7.42
N ILE A 67 6.35 -9.39 -8.49
CA ILE A 67 7.61 -8.73 -8.82
C ILE A 67 8.04 -7.84 -7.64
N GLY A 68 7.13 -7.02 -7.12
CA GLY A 68 7.42 -6.16 -5.96
C GLY A 68 7.88 -6.95 -4.74
N ILE A 69 7.16 -8.01 -4.36
CA ILE A 69 7.50 -8.84 -3.20
C ILE A 69 8.85 -9.55 -3.38
N VAL A 70 9.10 -10.15 -4.56
CA VAL A 70 10.38 -10.83 -4.81
C VAL A 70 11.54 -9.84 -4.71
N THR A 71 11.40 -8.67 -5.32
CA THR A 71 12.42 -7.62 -5.26
C THR A 71 12.64 -7.15 -3.82
N ALA A 72 11.57 -6.85 -3.09
CA ALA A 72 11.66 -6.41 -1.70
C ALA A 72 12.30 -7.48 -0.78
N ARG A 73 11.96 -8.75 -0.96
CA ARG A 73 12.56 -9.88 -0.23
C ARG A 73 14.05 -10.00 -0.50
N THR A 74 14.45 -9.90 -1.78
CA THR A 74 15.87 -9.97 -2.16
C THR A 74 16.65 -8.82 -1.53
N LEU A 75 16.12 -7.60 -1.58
CA LEU A 75 16.76 -6.44 -0.98
C LEU A 75 16.84 -6.55 0.54
N ALA A 76 15.75 -6.91 1.22
CA ALA A 76 15.73 -7.08 2.67
C ALA A 76 16.70 -8.19 3.14
N GLN A 77 16.80 -9.29 2.38
CA GLN A 77 17.76 -10.36 2.64
C GLN A 77 19.21 -9.89 2.48
N GLN A 78 19.51 -9.13 1.43
CA GLN A 78 20.86 -8.65 1.17
C GLN A 78 21.32 -7.59 2.19
N LEU A 79 20.38 -6.77 2.67
CA LEU A 79 20.66 -5.71 3.64
C LEU A 79 20.52 -6.17 5.09
N ASP A 80 20.05 -7.40 5.31
CA ASP A 80 19.77 -7.98 6.65
C ASP A 80 18.85 -7.09 7.50
N ILE A 81 17.77 -6.57 6.88
CA ILE A 81 16.78 -5.70 7.52
C ILE A 81 15.38 -6.29 7.48
N PRO A 82 14.48 -5.88 8.40
CA PRO A 82 13.09 -6.34 8.41
C PRO A 82 12.33 -5.97 7.12
N LEU A 83 11.43 -6.88 6.70
CA LEU A 83 10.52 -6.64 5.59
C LEU A 83 9.07 -6.71 6.08
N PHE A 84 8.33 -5.61 5.96
CA PHE A 84 6.92 -5.54 6.30
C PHE A 84 6.05 -5.78 5.07
N GLY A 85 5.20 -6.79 5.15
CA GLY A 85 4.16 -7.07 4.15
C GLY A 85 2.84 -6.42 4.57
N ILE A 86 2.41 -5.40 3.86
CA ILE A 86 1.20 -4.63 4.19
C ILE A 86 0.11 -4.89 3.14
N SER A 87 -1.11 -5.16 3.60
CA SER A 87 -2.26 -5.28 2.70
C SER A 87 -2.51 -3.99 1.93
N THR A 88 -2.77 -4.10 0.63
CA THR A 88 -3.19 -2.96 -0.20
C THR A 88 -4.49 -2.35 0.33
N LEU A 89 -5.45 -3.19 0.76
CA LEU A 89 -6.71 -2.70 1.33
C LEU A 89 -6.49 -1.97 2.66
N ALA A 90 -5.53 -2.43 3.47
CA ALA A 90 -5.16 -1.73 4.71
C ALA A 90 -4.54 -0.36 4.42
N ALA A 91 -3.68 -0.25 3.41
CA ALA A 91 -3.10 1.02 3.00
C ALA A 91 -4.16 2.02 2.50
N ILE A 92 -5.17 1.52 1.75
CA ILE A 92 -6.32 2.31 1.32
C ILE A 92 -7.16 2.75 2.52
N ALA A 93 -7.44 1.84 3.47
CA ALA A 93 -8.17 2.18 4.70
C ALA A 93 -7.46 3.25 5.52
N TRP A 94 -6.14 3.19 5.56
CA TRP A 94 -5.29 4.10 6.33
C TRP A 94 -5.30 5.52 5.77
N LEU A 95 -5.07 5.67 4.48
CA LEU A 95 -5.05 6.99 3.82
C LEU A 95 -6.46 7.51 3.49
N GLY A 96 -7.46 6.64 3.37
CA GLY A 96 -8.81 7.03 3.00
C GLY A 96 -8.86 7.76 1.67
N GLU A 97 -9.56 8.91 1.64
CA GLU A 97 -9.69 9.73 0.42
C GLU A 97 -8.47 10.62 0.15
N GLU A 98 -7.58 10.83 1.11
CA GLU A 98 -6.34 11.59 0.88
C GLU A 98 -5.43 10.93 -0.17
N GLY A 99 -5.50 9.63 -0.34
CA GLY A 99 -4.85 8.95 -1.46
C GLY A 99 -5.33 9.41 -2.84
N LYS A 100 -6.51 10.06 -2.92
CA LYS A 100 -7.04 10.64 -4.16
C LYS A 100 -6.51 12.04 -4.43
N GLU A 101 -6.23 12.83 -3.39
CA GLU A 101 -5.71 14.20 -3.51
C GLU A 101 -4.24 14.23 -3.94
N GLY A 102 -3.51 13.13 -3.79
CA GLY A 102 -2.17 12.98 -4.35
C GLY A 102 -2.10 13.02 -5.88
N GLU A 103 -3.23 12.90 -6.58
CA GLU A 103 -3.29 13.01 -8.04
C GLU A 103 -3.25 14.48 -8.52
N GLU A 104 -3.76 15.44 -7.75
CA GLU A 104 -3.70 16.87 -8.13
C GLU A 104 -2.35 17.52 -7.81
N GLY A 105 -1.54 16.93 -6.94
CA GLY A 105 -0.18 17.39 -6.61
C GLY A 105 0.95 16.65 -7.32
N ALA A 106 0.68 15.52 -7.94
CA ALA A 106 1.64 14.80 -8.77
C ALA A 106 1.67 15.46 -10.15
N MET A 107 2.52 16.48 -10.30
CA MET A 107 2.85 16.97 -11.64
C MET A 107 3.35 15.80 -12.49
N TYR A 108 2.59 15.49 -13.53
CA TYR A 108 3.06 14.72 -14.66
C TYR A 108 4.31 15.44 -15.19
N GLN A 109 5.47 14.94 -14.86
CA GLN A 109 6.69 15.41 -15.50
C GLN A 109 6.85 14.68 -16.82
N ASP A 110 6.51 15.38 -17.87
CA ASP A 110 7.18 15.26 -19.14
C ASP A 110 8.70 15.48 -18.94
N ASN A 111 9.52 14.72 -19.61
CA ASN A 111 10.96 14.53 -19.52
C ASN A 111 11.83 15.80 -19.47
N SER A 112 11.57 16.74 -18.55
CA SER A 112 12.48 17.87 -18.31
C SER A 112 12.36 18.41 -16.89
N GLY A 113 13.20 17.91 -16.00
CA GLY A 113 13.77 18.70 -14.90
C GLY A 113 12.86 19.05 -13.73
N SER A 114 13.08 18.36 -12.62
CA SER A 114 13.09 18.91 -11.25
C SER A 114 11.88 19.69 -10.76
N ALA A 115 10.98 19.02 -10.04
CA ALA A 115 10.28 19.65 -8.94
C ALA A 115 10.09 18.62 -7.80
N ILE A 116 10.92 18.72 -6.77
CA ILE A 116 10.79 17.97 -5.52
C ILE A 116 9.77 18.75 -4.68
N SER A 117 8.56 18.24 -4.50
CA SER A 117 7.66 18.79 -3.51
C SER A 117 8.03 18.22 -2.14
N ASN A 118 8.74 18.99 -1.33
CA ASN A 118 8.94 18.70 0.09
C ASN A 118 7.62 18.92 0.82
N GLN A 119 6.79 17.90 0.92
CA GLN A 119 5.67 17.93 1.85
C GLN A 119 6.15 17.46 3.22
N GLN A 120 5.93 18.31 4.20
CA GLN A 120 6.27 18.10 5.60
C GLN A 120 5.45 16.93 6.14
N SER A 121 6.12 15.82 6.42
CA SER A 121 5.50 14.57 6.83
C SER A 121 5.11 14.62 8.32
N ALA A 122 3.92 15.14 8.63
CA ALA A 122 3.23 14.66 9.81
C ALA A 122 2.56 13.34 9.44
N ILE A 123 2.74 12.28 10.25
CA ILE A 123 1.93 11.06 10.14
C ILE A 123 0.48 11.54 10.13
N SER A 124 -0.25 11.23 9.06
CA SER A 124 -1.64 11.65 8.90
C SER A 124 -2.49 10.94 9.96
N THR A 125 -2.47 11.48 11.19
CA THR A 125 -3.49 11.16 12.18
C THR A 125 -4.77 11.85 11.73
N GLN A 126 -5.42 11.27 10.73
CA GLN A 126 -6.74 11.69 10.33
C GLN A 126 -7.68 11.63 11.55
N ASN A 127 -8.61 12.57 11.62
CA ASN A 127 -9.77 12.58 12.51
C ASN A 127 -10.73 11.40 12.22
N LEU A 128 -10.18 10.19 12.08
CA LEU A 128 -10.97 8.96 12.01
C LEU A 128 -11.57 8.75 13.38
N SER A 129 -12.89 8.86 13.49
CA SER A 129 -13.58 8.48 14.70
C SER A 129 -13.21 7.04 15.05
N LEU A 130 -12.67 6.83 16.24
CA LEU A 130 -12.24 5.50 16.73
C LEU A 130 -13.37 4.46 16.70
N SER A 131 -14.62 4.91 16.61
CA SER A 131 -15.81 4.05 16.55
C SER A 131 -16.20 3.70 15.11
N THR A 132 -15.66 4.36 14.07
CA THR A 132 -16.04 4.12 12.68
C THR A 132 -15.24 2.97 12.09
N GLN A 133 -15.93 1.97 11.57
CA GLN A 133 -15.33 0.91 10.79
C GLN A 133 -15.16 1.36 9.33
N ILE A 134 -14.10 0.92 8.71
CA ILE A 134 -13.77 1.22 7.31
C ILE A 134 -13.85 -0.09 6.54
N ALA A 135 -14.86 -0.22 5.71
CA ALA A 135 -15.01 -1.33 4.78
C ALA A 135 -14.41 -0.93 3.43
N ILE A 136 -13.59 -1.79 2.86
CA ILE A 136 -12.98 -1.58 1.55
C ILE A 136 -13.44 -2.68 0.61
N GLN A 137 -13.77 -2.30 -0.61
CA GLN A 137 -14.02 -3.21 -1.70
C GLN A 137 -13.18 -2.86 -2.92
N MET A 138 -12.74 -3.88 -3.65
CA MET A 138 -12.00 -3.75 -4.89
C MET A 138 -12.46 -4.84 -5.86
N PRO A 139 -12.71 -4.53 -7.14
CA PRO A 139 -13.08 -5.54 -8.11
C PRO A 139 -12.04 -6.66 -8.21
N ALA A 140 -12.51 -7.90 -8.13
CA ALA A 140 -11.72 -9.11 -8.34
C ALA A 140 -12.13 -9.78 -9.66
N GLN A 141 -11.49 -10.90 -9.99
CA GLN A 141 -11.85 -11.66 -11.17
C GLN A 141 -13.24 -12.33 -11.00
N ARG A 142 -13.88 -12.69 -12.10
CA ARG A 142 -15.15 -13.44 -12.14
C ARG A 142 -16.32 -12.73 -11.41
N GLY A 143 -16.32 -11.39 -11.38
CA GLY A 143 -17.38 -10.61 -10.73
C GLY A 143 -17.38 -10.69 -9.21
N GLN A 144 -16.30 -11.16 -8.61
CA GLN A 144 -16.07 -11.14 -7.17
C GLN A 144 -15.44 -9.82 -6.73
N LEU A 145 -15.35 -9.63 -5.43
CA LEU A 145 -14.73 -8.48 -4.77
C LEU A 145 -13.64 -8.96 -3.82
N TYR A 146 -12.50 -8.27 -3.82
CA TYR A 146 -11.62 -8.27 -2.68
C TYR A 146 -12.20 -7.32 -1.63
N THR A 147 -12.30 -7.78 -0.40
CA THR A 147 -12.98 -7.07 0.68
C THR A 147 -12.17 -7.16 1.96
N ALA A 148 -12.26 -6.13 2.79
CA ALA A 148 -11.72 -6.12 4.14
C ALA A 148 -12.47 -5.10 4.99
N ILE A 149 -12.43 -5.24 6.32
CA ILE A 149 -12.96 -4.26 7.26
C ILE A 149 -11.89 -3.98 8.31
N TYR A 150 -11.57 -2.71 8.46
CA TYR A 150 -10.61 -2.20 9.42
C TYR A 150 -11.26 -1.20 10.37
N GLN A 151 -10.64 -1.04 11.52
CA GLN A 151 -11.00 -0.01 12.49
C GLN A 151 -9.73 0.67 12.98
N PRO A 152 -9.68 2.00 13.10
CA PRO A 152 -8.56 2.69 13.71
C PRO A 152 -8.30 2.16 15.13
N SER A 153 -7.03 1.94 15.47
CA SER A 153 -6.67 1.50 16.82
C SER A 153 -6.79 2.64 17.82
N ILE A 154 -7.37 2.37 18.99
CA ILE A 154 -7.58 3.34 20.07
C ILE A 154 -6.26 4.01 20.51
N ALA A 155 -5.16 3.32 20.41
CA ALA A 155 -3.84 3.84 20.78
C ALA A 155 -3.16 4.67 19.65
N GLY A 156 -3.85 4.94 18.53
CA GLY A 156 -3.23 5.57 17.34
C GLY A 156 -2.18 4.69 16.65
N LEU A 157 -2.12 3.42 16.99
CA LEU A 157 -1.09 2.46 16.58
C LEU A 157 -1.51 1.67 15.32
N GLY A 158 -2.13 2.32 14.35
CA GLY A 158 -2.50 1.71 13.08
C GLY A 158 -3.94 1.23 13.02
N LEU A 159 -4.17 0.12 12.32
CA LEU A 159 -5.48 -0.44 12.03
C LEU A 159 -5.67 -1.81 12.69
N ARG A 160 -6.81 -2.02 13.34
CA ARG A 160 -7.27 -3.32 13.78
C ARG A 160 -8.06 -3.99 12.66
N LYS A 161 -7.73 -5.21 12.31
CA LYS A 161 -8.50 -6.01 11.36
C LYS A 161 -9.78 -6.52 12.03
N ILE A 162 -10.94 -6.11 11.51
CA ILE A 162 -12.25 -6.64 11.90
C ILE A 162 -12.61 -7.82 11.00
N LEU A 163 -12.46 -7.63 9.69
CA LEU A 163 -12.52 -8.69 8.69
C LEU A 163 -11.20 -8.67 7.91
N PRO A 164 -10.43 -9.77 7.90
CA PRO A 164 -9.21 -9.85 7.11
C PRO A 164 -9.53 -9.80 5.61
N ASP A 165 -8.50 -9.54 4.80
CA ASP A 165 -8.61 -9.56 3.34
C ASP A 165 -9.23 -10.89 2.88
N ALA A 166 -10.29 -10.80 2.12
CA ALA A 166 -11.05 -11.94 1.62
C ALA A 166 -11.54 -11.71 0.19
N VAL A 167 -11.97 -12.79 -0.46
CA VAL A 167 -12.68 -12.72 -1.74
C VAL A 167 -14.10 -13.14 -1.51
N MET A 168 -15.04 -12.31 -1.93
CA MET A 168 -16.47 -12.52 -1.73
C MET A 168 -17.26 -12.24 -3.02
N THR A 169 -18.42 -12.84 -3.16
CA THR A 169 -19.42 -12.39 -4.13
C THR A 169 -20.05 -11.08 -3.64
N SER A 170 -20.65 -10.31 -4.54
CA SER A 170 -21.33 -9.07 -4.17
C SER A 170 -22.44 -9.31 -3.14
N ASP A 171 -23.17 -10.45 -3.26
CA ASP A 171 -24.24 -10.80 -2.32
C ASP A 171 -23.70 -11.13 -0.92
N GLN A 172 -22.61 -11.91 -0.86
CA GLN A 172 -21.94 -12.21 0.41
C GLN A 172 -21.43 -10.94 1.09
N TRP A 173 -20.80 -10.05 0.31
CA TRP A 173 -20.31 -8.78 0.83
C TRP A 173 -21.44 -7.91 1.37
N LYS A 174 -22.54 -7.80 0.63
CA LYS A 174 -23.71 -7.07 1.08
C LYS A 174 -24.26 -7.64 2.41
N GLN A 175 -24.40 -8.97 2.52
CA GLN A 175 -24.82 -9.60 3.78
C GLN A 175 -23.91 -9.24 4.95
N VAL A 176 -22.58 -9.23 4.74
CA VAL A 176 -21.62 -8.82 5.77
C VAL A 176 -21.86 -7.37 6.19
N LEU A 177 -22.01 -6.45 5.24
CA LEU A 177 -22.25 -5.03 5.52
C LEU A 177 -23.57 -4.82 6.28
N ASP A 178 -24.63 -5.55 5.92
CA ASP A 178 -25.96 -5.45 6.54
C ASP A 178 -25.98 -5.95 8.01
N THR A 179 -25.00 -6.77 8.43
CA THR A 179 -24.87 -7.26 9.81
C THR A 179 -24.10 -6.33 10.74
N LEU A 180 -23.48 -5.27 10.21
CA LEU A 180 -22.68 -4.36 11.01
C LEU A 180 -23.55 -3.30 11.69
N GLU A 181 -23.51 -3.28 13.02
CA GLU A 181 -24.28 -2.33 13.84
C GLU A 181 -23.56 -1.00 14.10
N THR A 182 -22.27 -0.91 13.75
CA THR A 182 -21.42 0.26 14.01
C THR A 182 -21.41 1.22 12.81
N PRO A 183 -21.12 2.51 13.04
CA PRO A 183 -20.89 3.44 11.95
C PRO A 183 -19.86 2.89 10.97
N LEU A 184 -20.24 2.79 9.72
CA LEU A 184 -19.46 2.19 8.64
C LEU A 184 -19.19 3.20 7.54
N ARG A 185 -17.93 3.30 7.12
CA ARG A 185 -17.52 3.99 5.91
C ARG A 185 -17.12 2.98 4.86
N LEU A 186 -17.83 2.93 3.75
CA LEU A 186 -17.49 2.08 2.62
C LEU A 186 -16.59 2.86 1.63
N LEU A 187 -15.43 2.30 1.31
CA LEU A 187 -14.50 2.83 0.32
C LEU A 187 -14.36 1.86 -0.85
N GLU A 188 -14.36 2.40 -2.05
CA GLU A 188 -13.96 1.68 -3.26
C GLU A 188 -12.48 1.92 -3.54
N ALA A 189 -11.74 0.83 -3.76
CA ALA A 189 -10.34 0.95 -4.12
C ALA A 189 -10.21 1.64 -5.50
N PRO A 190 -9.41 2.69 -5.62
CA PRO A 190 -9.20 3.37 -6.89
C PRO A 190 -8.35 2.54 -7.84
N ALA A 191 -8.34 2.91 -9.11
CA ALA A 191 -7.49 2.28 -10.12
C ALA A 191 -5.99 2.52 -9.88
N ASN A 192 -5.65 3.69 -9.33
CA ASN A 192 -4.26 4.08 -9.05
C ASN A 192 -3.79 3.60 -7.68
N LEU A 193 -3.43 2.33 -7.55
CA LEU A 193 -2.94 1.76 -6.31
C LEU A 193 -1.52 2.23 -5.92
N GLY A 194 -0.74 2.73 -6.87
CA GLY A 194 0.62 3.24 -6.62
C GLY A 194 0.64 4.44 -5.67
N SER A 195 -0.39 5.28 -5.69
CA SER A 195 -0.53 6.44 -4.79
C SER A 195 -0.64 6.05 -3.30
N TYR A 196 -1.00 4.80 -3.01
CA TYR A 196 -1.13 4.29 -1.65
C TYR A 196 0.18 3.72 -1.06
N ALA A 197 1.30 3.84 -1.78
CA ALA A 197 2.62 3.42 -1.27
C ALA A 197 2.97 4.10 0.06
N ARG A 198 2.54 5.36 0.26
CA ARG A 198 2.70 6.08 1.52
C ARG A 198 1.98 5.36 2.68
N GLY A 199 0.75 4.91 2.48
CA GLY A 199 0.00 4.17 3.51
C GLY A 199 0.66 2.83 3.86
N VAL A 200 1.28 2.17 2.87
CA VAL A 200 2.09 0.96 3.11
C VAL A 200 3.26 1.27 4.04
N LEU A 201 3.99 2.35 3.76
CA LEU A 201 5.15 2.74 4.59
C LEU A 201 4.74 3.18 5.99
N GLU A 202 3.68 3.99 6.14
CA GLU A 202 3.22 4.48 7.43
C GLU A 202 2.74 3.34 8.35
N LEU A 203 1.96 2.38 7.82
CA LEU A 203 1.53 1.21 8.60
C LEU A 203 2.71 0.33 9.02
N ALA A 204 3.69 0.15 8.13
CA ALA A 204 4.92 -0.57 8.46
C ALA A 204 5.73 0.14 9.54
N TYR A 205 5.82 1.46 9.49
CA TYR A 205 6.50 2.26 10.51
C TYR A 205 5.85 2.16 11.88
N LEU A 206 4.53 2.18 11.96
CA LEU A 206 3.80 1.97 13.21
C LEU A 206 4.10 0.57 13.80
N ASP A 207 4.14 -0.44 12.96
CA ASP A 207 4.53 -1.80 13.39
C ASP A 207 6.00 -1.85 13.83
N TRP A 208 6.89 -1.15 13.12
CA TRP A 208 8.30 -1.05 13.47
C TRP A 208 8.50 -0.33 14.82
N GLN A 209 7.75 0.76 15.08
CA GLN A 209 7.76 1.45 16.38
C GLN A 209 7.28 0.58 17.53
N GLN A 210 6.38 -0.38 17.27
CA GLN A 210 5.94 -1.37 18.26
C GLN A 210 6.97 -2.48 18.49
N GLY A 211 8.16 -2.38 17.90
CA GLY A 211 9.24 -3.36 18.06
C GLY A 211 9.12 -4.59 17.16
N LYS A 212 8.16 -4.64 16.22
CA LYS A 212 8.07 -5.76 15.28
C LYS A 212 9.26 -5.75 14.33
N ARG A 213 9.79 -6.93 14.06
CA ARG A 213 10.93 -7.14 13.16
C ARG A 213 10.70 -8.40 12.33
N PRO A 214 9.71 -8.39 11.41
CA PRO A 214 9.37 -9.59 10.62
C PRO A 214 10.53 -9.98 9.71
N ASN A 215 10.72 -11.29 9.59
CA ASN A 215 11.71 -11.81 8.66
C ASN A 215 11.19 -11.69 7.21
N TRP A 216 12.08 -11.37 6.29
CA TRP A 216 11.74 -11.25 4.88
C TRP A 216 11.11 -12.53 4.30
N SER A 217 11.44 -13.72 4.82
CA SER A 217 10.90 -14.99 4.36
C SER A 217 9.42 -15.19 4.67
N GLU A 218 8.87 -14.44 5.64
CA GLU A 218 7.48 -14.55 6.08
C GLU A 218 6.52 -13.75 5.17
N VAL A 219 7.05 -12.82 4.36
CA VAL A 219 6.24 -11.96 3.49
C VAL A 219 5.85 -12.72 2.22
N LEU A 220 4.58 -13.08 2.16
CA LEU A 220 3.97 -13.81 1.05
C LEU A 220 2.86 -12.97 0.39
N PRO A 221 2.66 -13.11 -0.92
CA PRO A 221 1.57 -12.41 -1.60
C PRO A 221 0.20 -12.97 -1.17
N PHE A 222 -0.76 -12.04 -1.01
CA PHE A 222 -2.15 -12.41 -0.84
C PHE A 222 -2.78 -12.73 -2.21
N TYR A 223 -3.12 -13.99 -2.41
CA TYR A 223 -3.70 -14.41 -3.69
C TYR A 223 -5.22 -14.34 -3.72
N GLY A 224 -5.88 -14.45 -2.56
CA GLY A 224 -7.33 -14.38 -2.43
C GLY A 224 -8.13 -15.41 -3.24
N GLN A 225 -7.58 -15.83 -4.36
CA GLN A 225 -8.11 -16.86 -5.26
C GLN A 225 -7.01 -17.85 -5.58
N HIS A 226 -7.29 -19.13 -5.44
CA HIS A 226 -6.36 -20.17 -5.89
C HIS A 226 -6.18 -20.05 -7.41
N PRO A 227 -4.94 -20.04 -7.92
CA PRO A 227 -4.74 -20.18 -9.35
C PRO A 227 -5.31 -21.55 -9.78
N VAL A 228 -6.10 -21.52 -10.82
CA VAL A 228 -6.64 -22.73 -11.48
C VAL A 228 -5.57 -23.31 -12.38
#